data_bfddf4bf597a522b52eae030745351b6
#
_entry.id   bfddf4bf597a522b52eae030745351b6
#
_cell.length_a   1.000
_cell.length_b   1.000
_cell.length_c   1.000
_cell.angle_alpha   90.00
_cell.angle_beta   90.00
_cell.angle_gamma   90.00
#
_symmetry.space_group_name_H-M   'P 1'
#
loop_
_entity.id
_entity.type
_entity.pdbx_description
1 polymer ?
#
loop_
_entity_poly.entity_id
_entity_poly.type
_entity_poly.pdbx_seq_one_letter_code
_entity_poly.pdbx_strand_id
1 'polypeptide(L)'
;MKTFIALFSVCFLFISKSESQGLKGLIDKVTKDTSSGSAINKVLNAASAYNKDTLSTSTIANGLKEALRIGTERGTSKLSSVDGFFKDAAIKILMPEEAKKVEQRLRSIGLGKQVDNAILSMNRAAEDASKSATPIFINAVKKMSIQDATGILKGGDFAATNYLKGKTTGNLSEAFRPVIEQSLAKVNATKYWNTVFSTYNQFSLQKVNTDLSAYVTEKALEGIFHEIGLQEQKIRKDPMAQTTELLKKVFGKG
;
A
#
# COMPACT_ATOMS: atom_id res chain seq x y z
N MET A 1 15.09 -6.79 -64.27
CA MET A 1 14.10 -5.71 -64.50
C MET A 1 13.64 -5.13 -63.17
N LYS A 2 14.04 -3.86 -62.99
CA LYS A 2 13.36 -2.76 -62.30
C LYS A 2 12.96 -3.04 -60.83
N THR A 3 13.79 -2.58 -59.86
CA THR A 3 13.74 -1.30 -59.14
C THR A 3 12.38 -0.98 -58.51
N PHE A 4 12.34 -1.03 -57.16
CA PHE A 4 11.76 0.04 -56.38
C PHE A 4 12.40 0.05 -54.98
N ILE A 5 13.44 0.86 -54.86
CA ILE A 5 13.93 1.48 -53.63
C ILE A 5 13.09 2.74 -53.48
N ALA A 6 12.53 3.00 -52.34
CA ALA A 6 12.50 4.33 -51.74
C ALA A 6 11.56 4.47 -50.56
N LEU A 7 12.06 5.12 -49.61
CA LEU A 7 11.41 6.04 -48.69
C LEU A 7 10.78 5.46 -47.41
N PHE A 8 11.63 5.14 -46.43
CA PHE A 8 11.29 5.32 -45.04
C PHE A 8 12.49 5.92 -44.31
N SER A 9 12.78 7.17 -44.62
CA SER A 9 13.68 7.99 -43.81
C SER A 9 13.11 9.39 -43.92
N VAL A 10 12.69 9.93 -42.83
CA VAL A 10 12.35 11.33 -42.43
C VAL A 10 11.04 11.35 -41.63
N CYS A 11 11.12 11.03 -40.37
CA CYS A 11 10.22 11.55 -39.34
C CYS A 11 10.80 11.38 -37.93
N PHE A 12 12.09 11.72 -37.77
CA PHE A 12 12.71 11.69 -36.43
C PHE A 12 13.60 12.90 -36.19
N LEU A 13 13.05 14.10 -36.41
CA LEU A 13 13.77 15.35 -36.09
C LEU A 13 12.82 16.55 -35.98
N PHE A 14 11.84 16.49 -35.07
CA PHE A 14 11.10 17.71 -34.70
C PHE A 14 10.52 17.65 -33.28
N ILE A 15 11.29 17.22 -32.29
CA ILE A 15 10.93 17.48 -30.88
C ILE A 15 12.22 17.80 -30.13
N SER A 16 12.74 18.99 -30.28
CA SER A 16 13.73 19.54 -29.35
C SER A 16 14.19 20.96 -29.76
N LYS A 17 13.28 21.88 -30.01
CA LYS A 17 13.69 23.28 -30.22
C LYS A 17 12.64 24.33 -29.87
N SER A 18 11.67 24.10 -29.02
CA SER A 18 10.67 25.11 -28.72
C SER A 18 10.64 25.68 -27.30
N GLU A 19 11.44 25.14 -26.36
CA GLU A 19 11.42 25.65 -24.96
C GLU A 19 12.56 26.58 -24.56
N SER A 20 13.59 26.70 -25.38
CA SER A 20 14.73 27.60 -25.04
C SER A 20 14.62 29.01 -25.62
N GLN A 21 13.71 29.24 -26.53
CA GLN A 21 13.60 30.57 -27.20
C GLN A 21 12.82 31.62 -26.39
N GLY A 22 11.89 31.21 -25.53
CA GLY A 22 11.13 32.13 -24.67
C GLY A 22 12.00 32.79 -23.58
N LEU A 23 12.91 32.02 -22.97
CA LEU A 23 13.76 32.55 -21.92
C LEU A 23 14.95 33.37 -22.46
N LYS A 24 15.53 32.97 -23.60
CA LYS A 24 16.60 33.73 -24.25
C LYS A 24 16.08 35.08 -24.79
N GLY A 25 14.88 35.12 -25.38
CA GLY A 25 14.26 36.34 -25.85
C GLY A 25 13.93 37.35 -24.75
N LEU A 26 13.65 36.88 -23.54
CA LEU A 26 13.43 37.70 -22.36
C LEU A 26 14.76 38.22 -21.79
N ILE A 27 15.80 37.41 -21.76
CA ILE A 27 17.15 37.80 -21.29
C ILE A 27 17.78 38.82 -22.22
N ASP A 28 17.70 38.63 -23.54
CA ASP A 28 18.23 39.59 -24.53
C ASP A 28 17.50 40.97 -24.54
N LYS A 29 16.21 41.00 -24.15
CA LYS A 29 15.49 42.24 -23.96
C LYS A 29 15.87 43.02 -22.70
N VAL A 30 16.22 42.28 -21.63
CA VAL A 30 16.61 42.89 -20.34
C VAL A 30 18.05 43.39 -20.35
N THR A 31 18.95 42.79 -21.14
CA THR A 31 20.36 43.20 -21.23
C THR A 31 20.56 44.43 -22.14
N LYS A 32 19.55 44.83 -22.94
CA LYS A 32 19.64 46.04 -23.79
C LYS A 32 19.20 47.35 -23.14
N ASP A 33 18.46 47.29 -22.03
CA ASP A 33 18.06 48.49 -21.29
C ASP A 33 18.85 48.61 -19.97
N THR A 34 19.92 49.34 -20.04
CA THR A 34 20.87 49.59 -18.91
C THR A 34 20.26 50.66 -17.98
N SER A 35 19.16 50.40 -17.34
CA SER A 35 18.83 51.10 -16.08
C SER A 35 17.57 50.49 -15.47
N SER A 36 17.73 49.71 -14.45
CA SER A 36 16.87 49.62 -13.29
C SER A 36 16.87 48.23 -12.69
N GLY A 37 17.25 48.09 -11.44
CA GLY A 37 17.02 46.93 -10.58
C GLY A 37 15.54 46.49 -10.53
N SER A 38 14.62 47.27 -11.09
CA SER A 38 13.19 46.95 -11.28
C SER A 38 12.95 45.88 -12.34
N ALA A 39 13.74 45.84 -13.43
CA ALA A 39 13.56 44.85 -14.50
C ALA A 39 14.04 43.46 -14.06
N ILE A 40 15.15 43.39 -13.33
CA ILE A 40 15.66 42.13 -12.75
C ILE A 40 14.67 41.56 -11.72
N ASN A 41 14.11 42.39 -10.86
CA ASN A 41 13.08 41.98 -9.90
C ASN A 41 11.78 41.55 -10.59
N LYS A 42 11.38 42.14 -11.72
CA LYS A 42 10.25 41.67 -12.52
C LYS A 42 10.51 40.30 -13.16
N VAL A 43 11.71 40.08 -13.69
CA VAL A 43 12.07 38.77 -14.27
C VAL A 43 12.22 37.69 -13.18
N LEU A 44 12.80 38.03 -12.03
CA LEU A 44 12.87 37.16 -10.88
C LEU A 44 11.48 36.83 -10.31
N ASN A 45 10.60 37.82 -10.22
CA ASN A 45 9.21 37.63 -9.80
C ASN A 45 8.39 36.86 -10.84
N ALA A 46 8.60 37.05 -12.14
CA ALA A 46 7.98 36.27 -13.20
C ALA A 46 8.50 34.85 -13.24
N ALA A 47 9.79 34.62 -13.05
CA ALA A 47 10.38 33.29 -12.92
C ALA A 47 9.91 32.57 -11.63
N SER A 48 9.75 33.30 -10.54
CA SER A 48 9.16 32.79 -9.29
C SER A 48 7.68 32.51 -9.41
N ALA A 49 6.92 33.30 -10.22
CA ALA A 49 5.52 33.06 -10.51
C ALA A 49 5.32 31.85 -11.45
N TYR A 50 6.24 31.67 -12.41
CA TYR A 50 6.20 30.52 -13.33
C TYR A 50 6.54 29.20 -12.60
N ASN A 51 7.34 29.24 -11.52
CA ASN A 51 7.63 28.11 -10.66
C ASN A 51 6.56 27.87 -9.57
N LYS A 52 5.52 28.72 -9.48
CA LYS A 52 4.54 28.63 -8.39
C LYS A 52 3.54 27.48 -8.58
N ASP A 53 3.39 26.96 -9.80
CA ASP A 53 2.45 25.88 -10.11
C ASP A 53 3.10 24.49 -10.25
N THR A 54 4.43 24.40 -10.31
CA THR A 54 5.12 23.10 -10.31
C THR A 54 5.56 22.75 -8.90
N LEU A 55 4.89 21.77 -8.31
CA LEU A 55 5.31 21.20 -7.02
C LEU A 55 6.76 20.69 -7.11
N SER A 56 7.62 21.07 -6.17
CA SER A 56 8.96 20.51 -6.13
C SER A 56 8.90 18.99 -5.89
N THR A 57 9.87 18.26 -6.43
CA THR A 57 9.96 16.81 -6.25
C THR A 57 9.99 16.41 -4.76
N SER A 58 10.60 17.25 -3.92
CA SER A 58 10.60 17.05 -2.46
C SER A 58 9.21 17.26 -1.84
N THR A 59 8.45 18.25 -2.30
CA THR A 59 7.06 18.47 -1.84
C THR A 59 6.17 17.29 -2.20
N ILE A 60 6.31 16.77 -3.42
CA ILE A 60 5.59 15.57 -3.89
C ILE A 60 5.95 14.37 -3.03
N ALA A 61 7.24 14.13 -2.78
CA ALA A 61 7.69 13.01 -1.95
C ALA A 61 7.16 13.10 -0.51
N ASN A 62 7.18 14.30 0.07
CA ASN A 62 6.65 14.52 1.42
C ASN A 62 5.12 14.32 1.47
N GLY A 63 4.39 14.77 0.43
CA GLY A 63 2.95 14.54 0.32
C GLY A 63 2.60 13.06 0.25
N LEU A 64 3.35 12.28 -0.53
CA LEU A 64 3.15 10.84 -0.59
C LEU A 64 3.47 10.15 0.75
N LYS A 65 4.58 10.53 1.40
CA LYS A 65 4.92 9.98 2.73
C LYS A 65 3.82 10.27 3.76
N GLU A 66 3.27 11.48 3.74
CA GLU A 66 2.14 11.86 4.61
C GLU A 66 0.88 11.05 4.29
N ALA A 67 0.56 10.85 2.99
CA ALA A 67 -0.54 9.99 2.57
C ALA A 67 -0.40 8.57 3.10
N LEU A 68 0.81 7.99 2.95
CA LEU A 68 1.10 6.64 3.41
C LEU A 68 1.04 6.52 4.93
N ARG A 69 1.55 7.52 5.66
CA ARG A 69 1.44 7.58 7.13
C ARG A 69 -0.03 7.55 7.55
N ILE A 70 -0.85 8.44 7.02
CA ILE A 70 -2.29 8.53 7.34
C ILE A 70 -3.02 7.24 6.93
N GLY A 71 -2.75 6.74 5.73
CA GLY A 71 -3.38 5.51 5.21
C GLY A 71 -3.05 4.28 6.06
N THR A 72 -1.78 4.12 6.44
CA THR A 72 -1.35 3.00 7.27
C THR A 72 -1.89 3.11 8.71
N GLU A 73 -1.90 4.30 9.30
CA GLU A 73 -2.49 4.52 10.63
C GLU A 73 -4.00 4.22 10.65
N ARG A 74 -4.75 4.69 9.66
CA ARG A 74 -6.20 4.40 9.54
C ARG A 74 -6.47 2.92 9.32
N GLY A 75 -5.74 2.30 8.40
CA GLY A 75 -5.90 0.88 8.07
C GLY A 75 -5.58 -0.01 9.27
N THR A 76 -4.45 0.21 9.92
CA THR A 76 -4.05 -0.58 11.11
C THR A 76 -4.98 -0.35 12.31
N SER A 77 -5.45 0.89 12.52
CA SER A 77 -6.43 1.21 13.58
C SER A 77 -7.76 0.49 13.37
N LYS A 78 -8.28 0.48 12.13
CA LYS A 78 -9.48 -0.28 11.78
C LYS A 78 -9.30 -1.77 12.09
N LEU A 79 -8.20 -2.36 11.60
CA LEU A 79 -7.97 -3.80 11.72
C LEU A 79 -7.65 -4.26 13.14
N SER A 80 -7.01 -3.41 13.94
CA SER A 80 -6.71 -3.73 15.35
C SER A 80 -7.88 -3.53 16.30
N SER A 81 -9.00 -3.00 15.83
CA SER A 81 -10.23 -2.90 16.61
C SER A 81 -10.97 -4.24 16.71
N VAL A 82 -11.84 -4.36 17.70
CA VAL A 82 -12.72 -5.53 17.83
C VAL A 82 -13.59 -5.63 16.57
N ASP A 83 -13.66 -6.81 16.00
CA ASP A 83 -14.38 -7.10 14.75
C ASP A 83 -13.74 -6.49 13.48
N GLY A 84 -12.55 -5.94 13.57
CA GLY A 84 -11.83 -5.37 12.42
C GLY A 84 -11.52 -6.38 11.32
N PHE A 85 -11.27 -7.65 11.71
CA PHE A 85 -11.20 -8.79 10.78
C PHE A 85 -12.51 -9.58 10.76
N PHE A 86 -13.06 -9.90 11.94
CA PHE A 86 -14.15 -10.86 12.05
C PHE A 86 -15.42 -10.45 11.31
N LYS A 87 -15.78 -9.16 11.31
CA LYS A 87 -16.97 -8.64 10.63
C LYS A 87 -16.73 -8.17 9.20
N ASP A 88 -15.49 -8.10 8.74
CA ASP A 88 -15.17 -7.71 7.38
C ASP A 88 -15.10 -8.95 6.48
N ALA A 89 -16.12 -9.15 5.64
CA ALA A 89 -16.25 -10.34 4.80
C ALA A 89 -15.10 -10.51 3.79
N ALA A 90 -14.42 -9.42 3.41
CA ALA A 90 -13.32 -9.48 2.45
C ALA A 90 -12.03 -10.04 3.04
N ILE A 91 -11.83 -9.92 4.36
CA ILE A 91 -10.59 -10.28 5.04
C ILE A 91 -10.78 -11.23 6.23
N LYS A 92 -12.03 -11.60 6.53
CA LYS A 92 -12.35 -12.56 7.60
C LYS A 92 -11.58 -13.86 7.40
N ILE A 93 -10.83 -14.25 8.40
CA ILE A 93 -10.08 -15.50 8.40
C ILE A 93 -11.04 -16.66 8.65
N LEU A 94 -11.24 -17.48 7.65
CA LEU A 94 -12.05 -18.70 7.69
C LEU A 94 -11.14 -19.93 7.83
N MET A 95 -11.75 -21.11 7.93
CA MET A 95 -11.01 -22.37 7.82
C MET A 95 -10.35 -22.46 6.44
N PRO A 96 -9.10 -22.97 6.34
CA PRO A 96 -8.45 -23.18 5.06
C PRO A 96 -9.23 -24.21 4.21
N GLU A 97 -9.07 -24.12 2.88
CA GLU A 97 -9.82 -24.95 1.93
C GLU A 97 -9.69 -26.45 2.23
N GLU A 98 -8.48 -26.87 2.62
CA GLU A 98 -8.17 -28.27 2.95
C GLU A 98 -8.93 -28.75 4.20
N ALA A 99 -9.26 -27.81 5.10
CA ALA A 99 -9.99 -28.12 6.33
C ALA A 99 -11.52 -28.09 6.19
N LYS A 100 -12.06 -27.62 5.06
CA LYS A 100 -13.51 -27.45 4.85
C LYS A 100 -14.31 -28.76 5.02
N LYS A 101 -13.77 -29.87 4.56
CA LYS A 101 -14.44 -31.18 4.75
C LYS A 101 -14.54 -31.56 6.23
N VAL A 102 -13.48 -31.29 7.01
CA VAL A 102 -13.48 -31.51 8.44
C VAL A 102 -14.45 -30.57 9.14
N GLU A 103 -14.45 -29.31 8.76
CA GLU A 103 -15.44 -28.31 9.24
C GLU A 103 -16.88 -28.80 9.04
N GLN A 104 -17.24 -29.18 7.81
CA GLN A 104 -18.58 -29.68 7.49
C GLN A 104 -18.95 -30.90 8.34
N ARG A 105 -18.00 -31.84 8.53
CA ARG A 105 -18.23 -33.01 9.36
C ARG A 105 -18.44 -32.65 10.83
N LEU A 106 -17.62 -31.74 11.37
CA LEU A 106 -17.80 -31.27 12.75
C LEU A 106 -19.17 -30.61 12.95
N ARG A 107 -19.58 -29.77 12.01
CA ARG A 107 -20.90 -29.12 12.05
C ARG A 107 -22.03 -30.15 11.98
N SER A 108 -21.93 -31.19 11.15
CA SER A 108 -22.97 -32.23 11.01
C SER A 108 -23.17 -33.08 12.26
N ILE A 109 -22.17 -33.18 13.13
CA ILE A 109 -22.23 -33.93 14.40
C ILE A 109 -22.48 -33.01 15.62
N GLY A 110 -22.92 -31.76 15.40
CA GLY A 110 -23.30 -30.84 16.47
C GLY A 110 -22.15 -30.03 17.07
N LEU A 111 -20.94 -30.08 16.50
CA LEU A 111 -19.76 -29.34 16.97
C LEU A 111 -19.59 -27.97 16.23
N GLY A 112 -20.67 -27.41 15.65
CA GLY A 112 -20.64 -26.15 14.93
C GLY A 112 -20.17 -24.97 15.78
N LYS A 113 -20.57 -24.91 17.05
CA LYS A 113 -20.13 -23.84 17.98
C LYS A 113 -18.62 -23.84 18.20
N GLN A 114 -17.99 -25.00 18.24
CA GLN A 114 -16.53 -25.15 18.39
C GLN A 114 -15.80 -24.63 17.14
N VAL A 115 -16.34 -24.91 15.95
CA VAL A 115 -15.82 -24.37 14.69
C VAL A 115 -15.94 -22.85 14.66
N ASP A 116 -17.10 -22.29 15.05
CA ASP A 116 -17.31 -20.84 15.09
C ASP A 116 -16.36 -20.16 16.10
N ASN A 117 -16.13 -20.76 17.25
CA ASN A 117 -15.16 -20.28 18.22
C ASN A 117 -13.72 -20.31 17.69
N ALA A 118 -13.34 -21.35 16.93
CA ALA A 118 -12.02 -21.41 16.30
C ALA A 118 -11.85 -20.29 15.25
N ILE A 119 -12.86 -20.08 14.39
CA ILE A 119 -12.88 -18.98 13.43
C ILE A 119 -12.77 -17.63 14.15
N LEU A 120 -13.57 -17.42 15.20
CA LEU A 120 -13.49 -16.19 16.00
C LEU A 120 -12.10 -15.98 16.58
N SER A 121 -11.49 -17.04 17.14
CA SER A 121 -10.15 -16.96 17.76
C SER A 121 -9.07 -16.58 16.76
N MET A 122 -9.09 -17.11 15.54
CA MET A 122 -8.16 -16.74 14.45
C MET A 122 -8.26 -15.25 14.13
N ASN A 123 -9.47 -14.73 14.01
CA ASN A 123 -9.70 -13.32 13.70
C ASN A 123 -9.27 -12.40 14.87
N ARG A 124 -9.56 -12.78 16.12
CA ARG A 124 -9.09 -12.03 17.30
C ARG A 124 -7.57 -12.00 17.39
N ALA A 125 -6.90 -13.10 17.06
CA ALA A 125 -5.45 -13.16 17.02
C ALA A 125 -4.86 -12.22 15.94
N ALA A 126 -5.50 -12.13 14.77
CA ALA A 126 -5.10 -11.19 13.71
C ALA A 126 -5.34 -9.72 14.11
N GLU A 127 -6.46 -9.42 14.77
CA GLU A 127 -6.77 -8.09 15.33
C GLU A 127 -5.72 -7.68 16.38
N ASP A 128 -5.35 -8.57 17.29
CA ASP A 128 -4.31 -8.31 18.29
C ASP A 128 -2.94 -8.07 17.65
N ALA A 129 -2.55 -8.87 16.67
CA ALA A 129 -1.27 -8.73 15.97
C ALA A 129 -1.20 -7.40 15.19
N SER A 130 -2.32 -6.95 14.62
CA SER A 130 -2.39 -5.72 13.82
C SER A 130 -2.00 -4.46 14.60
N LYS A 131 -2.05 -4.48 15.93
CA LYS A 131 -1.58 -3.39 16.79
C LYS A 131 -0.09 -3.09 16.61
N SER A 132 0.71 -4.09 16.26
CA SER A 132 2.16 -3.95 16.04
C SER A 132 2.54 -3.45 14.65
N ALA A 133 1.59 -3.34 13.70
CA ALA A 133 1.89 -3.01 12.32
C ALA A 133 2.25 -1.54 12.07
N THR A 134 1.59 -0.62 12.78
CA THR A 134 1.78 0.83 12.56
C THR A 134 3.25 1.27 12.61
N PRO A 135 4.04 0.97 13.67
CA PRO A 135 5.44 1.40 13.72
C PRO A 135 6.29 0.81 12.60
N ILE A 136 5.98 -0.41 12.14
CA ILE A 136 6.70 -1.07 11.05
C ILE A 136 6.46 -0.31 9.73
N PHE A 137 5.21 0.04 9.42
CA PHE A 137 4.87 0.84 8.25
C PHE A 137 5.47 2.25 8.31
N ILE A 138 5.34 2.93 9.44
CA ILE A 138 5.92 4.28 9.62
C ILE A 138 7.44 4.27 9.39
N ASN A 139 8.14 3.24 9.88
CA ASN A 139 9.57 3.09 9.66
C ASN A 139 9.90 2.89 8.17
N ALA A 140 9.13 2.07 7.45
CA ALA A 140 9.30 1.88 6.01
C ALA A 140 9.06 3.18 5.23
N VAL A 141 8.00 3.94 5.57
CA VAL A 141 7.68 5.24 4.98
C VAL A 141 8.79 6.27 5.23
N LYS A 142 9.33 6.33 6.45
CA LYS A 142 10.45 7.23 6.79
C LYS A 142 11.70 6.94 5.95
N LYS A 143 12.01 5.66 5.72
CA LYS A 143 13.17 5.21 4.93
C LYS A 143 12.98 5.34 3.41
N MET A 144 11.78 5.66 2.94
CA MET A 144 11.47 5.84 1.52
C MET A 144 12.31 6.97 0.91
N SER A 145 12.96 6.71 -0.22
CA SER A 145 13.68 7.71 -1.00
C SER A 145 12.72 8.61 -1.80
N ILE A 146 13.25 9.73 -2.30
CA ILE A 146 12.49 10.59 -3.24
C ILE A 146 12.17 9.85 -4.54
N GLN A 147 13.09 8.99 -5.00
CA GLN A 147 12.90 8.19 -6.20
C GLN A 147 11.78 7.16 -6.02
N ASP A 148 11.75 6.45 -4.89
CA ASP A 148 10.64 5.55 -4.54
C ASP A 148 9.30 6.29 -4.56
N ALA A 149 9.25 7.45 -3.89
CA ALA A 149 8.03 8.27 -3.81
C ALA A 149 7.53 8.69 -5.20
N THR A 150 8.44 9.13 -6.07
CA THR A 150 8.10 9.52 -7.44
C THR A 150 7.59 8.33 -8.26
N GLY A 151 8.23 7.16 -8.10
CA GLY A 151 7.81 5.92 -8.75
C GLY A 151 6.41 5.49 -8.31
N ILE A 152 6.12 5.57 -7.01
CA ILE A 152 4.80 5.25 -6.44
C ILE A 152 3.73 6.22 -6.94
N LEU A 153 4.02 7.52 -6.99
CA LEU A 153 3.04 8.51 -7.44
C LEU A 153 2.62 8.29 -8.89
N LYS A 154 3.60 7.97 -9.76
CA LYS A 154 3.37 7.66 -11.18
C LYS A 154 2.82 6.25 -11.41
N GLY A 155 2.84 5.41 -10.41
CA GLY A 155 2.36 4.03 -10.45
C GLY A 155 0.84 3.92 -10.41
N GLY A 156 0.34 2.69 -10.61
CA GLY A 156 -1.10 2.37 -10.57
C GLY A 156 -1.71 2.44 -9.18
N ASP A 157 -2.97 2.03 -9.11
CA ASP A 157 -3.86 2.13 -7.93
C ASP A 157 -3.31 1.52 -6.63
N PHE A 158 -2.35 0.59 -6.72
CA PHE A 158 -1.77 -0.14 -5.59
C PHE A 158 -0.24 -0.02 -5.51
N ALA A 159 0.35 0.98 -6.15
CA ALA A 159 1.80 1.14 -6.21
C ALA A 159 2.44 1.32 -4.83
N ALA A 160 1.78 2.08 -3.95
CA ALA A 160 2.24 2.28 -2.57
C ALA A 160 2.07 1.01 -1.72
N THR A 161 0.95 0.33 -1.87
CA THR A 161 0.67 -0.94 -1.19
C THR A 161 1.70 -1.99 -1.57
N ASN A 162 2.02 -2.13 -2.86
CA ASN A 162 3.02 -3.07 -3.34
C ASN A 162 4.44 -2.73 -2.82
N TYR A 163 4.78 -1.45 -2.80
CA TYR A 163 6.04 -0.99 -2.19
C TYR A 163 6.11 -1.37 -0.71
N LEU A 164 5.09 -1.04 0.08
CA LEU A 164 5.03 -1.37 1.50
C LEU A 164 5.07 -2.88 1.71
N LYS A 165 4.33 -3.66 0.92
CA LYS A 165 4.36 -5.12 0.97
C LYS A 165 5.79 -5.65 0.80
N GLY A 166 6.49 -5.22 -0.23
CA GLY A 166 7.88 -5.64 -0.47
C GLY A 166 8.86 -5.24 0.64
N LYS A 167 8.62 -4.11 1.33
CA LYS A 167 9.52 -3.60 2.37
C LYS A 167 9.20 -4.08 3.79
N THR A 168 8.00 -4.56 4.05
CA THR A 168 7.54 -4.78 5.43
C THR A 168 7.06 -6.18 5.73
N THR A 169 6.79 -7.04 4.73
CA THR A 169 6.24 -8.39 4.95
C THR A 169 7.07 -9.21 5.94
N GLY A 170 8.39 -9.23 5.82
CA GLY A 170 9.26 -9.98 6.75
C GLY A 170 9.10 -9.48 8.18
N ASN A 171 9.29 -8.18 8.41
CA ASN A 171 9.20 -7.57 9.73
C ASN A 171 7.79 -7.71 10.35
N LEU A 172 6.75 -7.61 9.53
CA LEU A 172 5.37 -7.85 9.97
C LEU A 172 5.16 -9.31 10.37
N SER A 173 5.65 -10.26 9.57
CA SER A 173 5.57 -11.69 9.89
C SER A 173 6.25 -12.01 11.22
N GLU A 174 7.46 -11.49 11.43
CA GLU A 174 8.21 -11.67 12.68
C GLU A 174 7.50 -11.05 13.90
N ALA A 175 6.88 -9.89 13.73
CA ALA A 175 6.14 -9.21 14.79
C ALA A 175 4.78 -9.86 15.09
N PHE A 176 4.09 -10.37 14.06
CA PHE A 176 2.74 -10.92 14.21
C PHE A 176 2.73 -12.32 14.80
N ARG A 177 3.65 -13.17 14.35
CA ARG A 177 3.67 -14.59 14.74
C ARG A 177 3.62 -14.79 16.25
N PRO A 178 4.49 -14.19 17.09
CA PRO A 178 4.45 -14.41 18.53
C PRO A 178 3.15 -13.91 19.19
N VAL A 179 2.58 -12.80 18.70
CA VAL A 179 1.30 -12.27 19.20
C VAL A 179 0.15 -13.24 18.87
N ILE A 180 0.13 -13.73 17.63
CA ILE A 180 -0.87 -14.70 17.17
C ILE A 180 -0.75 -16.02 17.96
N GLU A 181 0.45 -16.54 18.14
CA GLU A 181 0.72 -17.73 18.96
C GLU A 181 0.18 -17.58 20.38
N GLN A 182 0.49 -16.45 21.01
CA GLN A 182 0.00 -16.16 22.37
C GLN A 182 -1.54 -16.04 22.42
N SER A 183 -2.15 -15.38 21.47
CA SER A 183 -3.61 -15.18 21.41
C SER A 183 -4.35 -16.50 21.18
N LEU A 184 -3.85 -17.35 20.27
CA LEU A 184 -4.41 -18.67 20.00
C LEU A 184 -4.20 -19.65 21.18
N ALA A 185 -3.07 -19.56 21.88
CA ALA A 185 -2.77 -20.39 23.05
C ALA A 185 -3.74 -20.14 24.23
N LYS A 186 -4.15 -18.88 24.45
CA LYS A 186 -5.10 -18.51 25.53
C LYS A 186 -6.42 -19.26 25.45
N VAL A 187 -6.84 -19.65 24.25
CA VAL A 187 -8.10 -20.37 24.00
C VAL A 187 -7.88 -21.83 23.58
N ASN A 188 -6.66 -22.33 23.74
CA ASN A 188 -6.24 -23.69 23.34
C ASN A 188 -6.48 -24.00 21.84
N ALA A 189 -6.65 -22.98 20.98
CA ALA A 189 -6.96 -23.17 19.56
C ALA A 189 -5.88 -24.00 18.86
N THR A 190 -4.61 -23.69 19.07
CA THR A 190 -3.48 -24.44 18.49
C THR A 190 -3.45 -25.90 18.92
N LYS A 191 -3.75 -26.18 20.20
CA LYS A 191 -3.79 -27.53 20.70
C LYS A 191 -4.89 -28.36 20.03
N TYR A 192 -6.11 -27.83 19.98
CA TYR A 192 -7.23 -28.52 19.33
C TYR A 192 -7.00 -28.69 17.83
N TRP A 193 -6.48 -27.65 17.16
CA TRP A 193 -6.10 -27.70 15.75
C TRP A 193 -5.12 -28.85 15.48
N ASN A 194 -4.01 -28.88 16.20
CA ASN A 194 -3.00 -29.92 16.04
C ASN A 194 -3.57 -31.32 16.29
N THR A 195 -4.37 -31.52 17.33
CA THR A 195 -4.99 -32.82 17.63
C THR A 195 -5.89 -33.28 16.48
N VAL A 196 -6.77 -32.43 15.98
CA VAL A 196 -7.71 -32.76 14.90
C VAL A 196 -6.97 -33.06 13.60
N PHE A 197 -6.09 -32.16 13.19
CA PHE A 197 -5.47 -32.25 11.87
C PHE A 197 -4.27 -33.18 11.80
N SER A 198 -3.56 -33.45 12.90
CA SER A 198 -2.56 -34.54 12.94
C SER A 198 -3.23 -35.89 12.70
N THR A 199 -4.37 -36.15 13.36
CA THR A 199 -5.14 -37.35 13.14
C THR A 199 -5.70 -37.45 11.72
N TYR A 200 -6.34 -36.36 11.22
CA TYR A 200 -6.85 -36.33 9.87
C TYR A 200 -5.77 -36.60 8.83
N ASN A 201 -4.59 -36.01 9.00
CA ASN A 201 -3.48 -36.12 8.07
C ASN A 201 -2.89 -37.55 7.99
N GLN A 202 -3.15 -38.43 8.95
CA GLN A 202 -2.72 -39.83 8.85
C GLN A 202 -3.49 -40.59 7.76
N PHE A 203 -4.74 -40.20 7.51
CA PHE A 203 -5.65 -40.91 6.60
C PHE A 203 -5.97 -40.13 5.33
N SER A 204 -5.67 -38.82 5.26
CA SER A 204 -6.00 -37.96 4.13
C SER A 204 -4.87 -37.87 3.11
N LEU A 205 -5.23 -37.91 1.82
CA LEU A 205 -4.30 -37.59 0.72
C LEU A 205 -3.99 -36.09 0.66
N GLN A 206 -4.97 -35.24 1.00
CA GLN A 206 -4.78 -33.81 1.14
C GLN A 206 -4.44 -33.48 2.59
N LYS A 207 -3.21 -33.06 2.81
CA LYS A 207 -2.73 -32.70 4.15
C LYS A 207 -3.16 -31.28 4.50
N VAL A 208 -3.69 -31.07 5.70
CA VAL A 208 -3.92 -29.75 6.28
C VAL A 208 -2.64 -29.31 6.98
N ASN A 209 -2.23 -28.06 6.80
CA ASN A 209 -1.13 -27.50 7.55
C ASN A 209 -1.49 -27.45 9.05
N THR A 210 -0.69 -28.09 9.86
CA THR A 210 -0.90 -28.13 11.32
C THR A 210 -0.39 -26.88 12.03
N ASP A 211 0.42 -26.02 11.37
CA ASP A 211 0.86 -24.74 11.94
C ASP A 211 -0.24 -23.67 11.76
N LEU A 212 -1.20 -23.67 12.70
CA LEU A 212 -2.28 -22.69 12.74
C LEU A 212 -1.75 -21.25 12.83
N SER A 213 -0.66 -21.05 13.56
CA SER A 213 -0.09 -19.70 13.74
C SER A 213 0.50 -19.17 12.44
N ALA A 214 1.16 -20.02 11.65
CA ALA A 214 1.62 -19.62 10.30
C ALA A 214 0.46 -19.26 9.38
N TYR A 215 -0.59 -20.08 9.36
CA TYR A 215 -1.80 -19.81 8.56
C TYR A 215 -2.45 -18.48 8.94
N VAL A 216 -2.68 -18.23 10.23
CA VAL A 216 -3.31 -16.99 10.71
C VAL A 216 -2.40 -15.79 10.44
N THR A 217 -1.07 -15.94 10.57
CA THR A 217 -0.11 -14.87 10.24
C THR A 217 -0.19 -14.49 8.76
N GLU A 218 -0.19 -15.47 7.87
CA GLU A 218 -0.33 -15.24 6.43
C GLU A 218 -1.64 -14.49 6.10
N LYS A 219 -2.76 -14.96 6.63
CA LYS A 219 -4.07 -14.35 6.41
C LYS A 219 -4.19 -12.96 7.04
N ALA A 220 -3.58 -12.72 8.19
CA ALA A 220 -3.50 -11.41 8.80
C ALA A 220 -2.71 -10.41 7.92
N LEU A 221 -1.59 -10.85 7.32
CA LEU A 221 -0.82 -10.04 6.39
C LEU A 221 -1.59 -9.75 5.10
N GLU A 222 -2.28 -10.73 4.53
CA GLU A 222 -3.17 -10.51 3.39
C GLU A 222 -4.22 -9.45 3.70
N GLY A 223 -4.90 -9.55 4.85
CA GLY A 223 -5.92 -8.61 5.29
C GLY A 223 -5.37 -7.20 5.50
N ILE A 224 -4.17 -7.07 6.09
CA ILE A 224 -3.58 -5.76 6.33
C ILE A 224 -3.20 -5.06 5.02
N PHE A 225 -2.63 -5.77 4.05
CA PHE A 225 -2.30 -5.19 2.76
C PHE A 225 -3.55 -4.92 1.90
N HIS A 226 -4.61 -5.70 2.06
CA HIS A 226 -5.90 -5.40 1.45
C HIS A 226 -6.45 -4.06 1.97
N GLU A 227 -6.50 -3.87 3.28
CA GLU A 227 -6.98 -2.62 3.88
C GLU A 227 -6.10 -1.41 3.52
N ILE A 228 -4.76 -1.56 3.54
CA ILE A 228 -3.84 -0.51 3.08
C ILE A 228 -4.12 -0.13 1.63
N GLY A 229 -4.41 -1.11 0.76
CA GLY A 229 -4.79 -0.87 -0.63
C GLY A 229 -6.09 -0.07 -0.77
N LEU A 230 -7.09 -0.35 0.07
CA LEU A 230 -8.32 0.43 0.11
C LEU A 230 -8.07 1.87 0.55
N GLN A 231 -7.21 2.08 1.56
CA GLN A 231 -6.83 3.43 2.01
C GLN A 231 -6.04 4.18 0.91
N GLU A 232 -5.13 3.50 0.19
CA GLU A 232 -4.42 4.09 -0.94
C GLU A 232 -5.39 4.57 -2.02
N GLN A 233 -6.30 3.71 -2.47
CA GLN A 233 -7.31 4.07 -3.48
C GLN A 233 -8.18 5.24 -3.03
N LYS A 234 -8.60 5.22 -1.77
CA LYS A 234 -9.41 6.29 -1.20
C LYS A 234 -8.68 7.63 -1.25
N ILE A 235 -7.40 7.67 -0.86
CA ILE A 235 -6.60 8.91 -0.90
C ILE A 235 -6.37 9.39 -2.33
N ARG A 236 -6.16 8.46 -3.29
CA ARG A 236 -5.95 8.81 -4.70
C ARG A 236 -7.21 9.36 -5.39
N LYS A 237 -8.38 8.85 -5.03
CA LYS A 237 -9.64 9.07 -5.79
C LYS A 237 -10.62 9.99 -5.09
N ASP A 238 -10.58 10.10 -3.78
CA ASP A 238 -11.57 10.83 -2.97
C ASP A 238 -10.96 12.11 -2.38
N PRO A 239 -11.34 13.31 -2.87
CA PRO A 239 -10.88 14.57 -2.31
C PRO A 239 -11.18 14.73 -0.81
N MET A 240 -12.24 14.12 -0.30
CA MET A 240 -12.59 14.17 1.12
C MET A 240 -11.60 13.37 2.00
N ALA A 241 -10.90 12.41 1.42
CA ALA A 241 -9.85 11.66 2.12
C ALA A 241 -8.53 12.43 2.19
N GLN A 242 -8.36 13.48 1.37
CA GLN A 242 -7.17 14.33 1.28
C GLN A 242 -7.23 15.41 2.38
N THR A 243 -7.06 14.98 3.62
CA THR A 243 -7.34 15.81 4.81
C THR A 243 -6.30 16.90 5.12
N THR A 244 -5.13 16.87 4.47
CA THR A 244 -4.08 17.88 4.65
C THR A 244 -3.90 18.71 3.38
N GLU A 245 -3.44 19.96 3.52
CA GLU A 245 -3.11 20.81 2.37
C GLU A 245 -2.05 20.18 1.46
N LEU A 246 -1.14 19.40 2.03
CA LEU A 246 -0.12 18.71 1.28
C LEU A 246 -0.72 17.58 0.41
N LEU A 247 -1.68 16.82 0.96
CA LEU A 247 -2.42 15.79 0.20
C LEU A 247 -3.22 16.41 -0.94
N LYS A 248 -3.92 17.50 -0.68
CA LYS A 248 -4.68 18.24 -1.72
C LYS A 248 -3.76 18.72 -2.84
N LYS A 249 -2.56 19.21 -2.52
CA LYS A 249 -1.59 19.66 -3.53
C LYS A 249 -1.04 18.51 -4.38
N VAL A 250 -0.86 17.32 -3.83
CA VAL A 250 -0.24 16.18 -4.53
C VAL A 250 -1.26 15.32 -5.25
N PHE A 251 -2.45 15.13 -4.70
CA PHE A 251 -3.48 14.23 -5.22
C PHE A 251 -4.74 14.98 -5.68
N GLY A 252 -4.94 16.22 -5.26
CA GLY A 252 -6.05 17.04 -5.75
C GLY A 252 -5.92 17.26 -7.26
N LYS A 253 -7.00 17.02 -7.99
CA LYS A 253 -7.07 17.42 -9.40
C LYS A 253 -7.10 18.94 -9.43
N GLY A 254 -6.08 19.55 -10.05
CA GLY A 254 -6.11 20.97 -10.42
C GLY A 254 -7.25 21.27 -11.38
#